data_a00199b1511e376168fec0fc6cae4b26
#
_entry.id   a00199b1511e376168fec0fc6cae4b26
#
_cell.length_a   1.000
_cell.length_b   1.000
_cell.length_c   1.000
_cell.angle_alpha   90.00
_cell.angle_beta   90.00
_cell.angle_gamma   90.00
#
_symmetry.space_group_name_H-M   'P 1'
#
loop_
_entity.id
_entity.type
_entity.pdbx_description
1 polymer ?
#
loop_
_entity_poly.entity_id
_entity_poly.type
_entity_poly.pdbx_seq_one_letter_code
_entity_poly.pdbx_strand_id
1 'polypeptide(L)'
;MKILVTGGTGYIGSHTVIELQKKGYEVIIVDALFNSRVQALDAIEKISGIRPEFESFDLANQSLTDDFFSRHDDIKGIIHFAAHKAVGESVDQPIKYYRNNLDSLMNILESMKKYNVPNLVFSSSCTVYGQPDAEHLPVSEK
;
A
#
# COMPACT_ATOMS: atom_id res chain seq x y z
N MET A 1 -9.97 -0.64 15.67
CA MET A 1 -9.49 0.46 14.77
C MET A 1 -9.17 -0.17 13.43
N LYS A 2 -9.80 0.31 12.36
CA LYS A 2 -9.62 -0.21 11.00
C LYS A 2 -8.48 0.50 10.27
N ILE A 3 -7.60 -0.27 9.67
CA ILE A 3 -6.44 0.21 8.90
C ILE A 3 -6.58 -0.27 7.45
N LEU A 4 -6.47 0.66 6.51
CA LEU A 4 -6.33 0.34 5.10
C LEU A 4 -4.87 0.00 4.79
N VAL A 5 -4.63 -1.14 4.18
CA VAL A 5 -3.32 -1.52 3.64
C VAL A 5 -3.43 -1.61 2.12
N THR A 6 -2.86 -0.67 1.41
CA THR A 6 -2.82 -0.71 -0.05
C THR A 6 -1.62 -1.55 -0.52
N GLY A 7 -1.80 -2.31 -1.59
CA GLY A 7 -0.77 -3.28 -1.99
C GLY A 7 -0.64 -4.45 -0.98
N GLY A 8 -1.70 -4.70 -0.21
CA GLY A 8 -1.70 -5.67 0.90
C GLY A 8 -1.61 -7.12 0.48
N THR A 9 -1.79 -7.46 -0.80
CA THR A 9 -1.55 -8.81 -1.33
C THR A 9 -0.13 -8.99 -1.87
N GLY A 10 0.68 -7.91 -1.89
CA GLY A 10 2.11 -7.97 -2.20
C GLY A 10 2.94 -8.56 -1.05
N TYR A 11 4.25 -8.75 -1.29
CA TYR A 11 5.15 -9.38 -0.32
C TYR A 11 5.21 -8.62 1.01
N ILE A 12 5.59 -7.35 1.03
CA ILE A 12 5.69 -6.56 2.26
C ILE A 12 4.29 -6.32 2.86
N GLY A 13 3.32 -5.96 2.01
CA GLY A 13 1.95 -5.67 2.44
C GLY A 13 1.31 -6.84 3.19
N SER A 14 1.42 -8.07 2.66
CA SER A 14 0.81 -9.25 3.30
C SER A 14 1.40 -9.56 4.68
N HIS A 15 2.72 -9.41 4.85
CA HIS A 15 3.36 -9.54 6.16
C HIS A 15 2.91 -8.45 7.13
N THR A 16 2.76 -7.20 6.65
CA THR A 16 2.26 -6.10 7.47
C THR A 16 0.82 -6.35 7.93
N VAL A 17 -0.04 -6.85 7.04
CA VAL A 17 -1.43 -7.22 7.39
C VAL A 17 -1.47 -8.24 8.52
N ILE A 18 -0.66 -9.30 8.44
CA ILE A 18 -0.56 -10.32 9.48
C ILE A 18 -0.17 -9.71 10.84
N GLU A 19 0.84 -8.84 10.86
CA GLU A 19 1.30 -8.21 12.10
C GLU A 19 0.28 -7.22 12.68
N LEU A 20 -0.46 -6.49 11.84
CA LEU A 20 -1.56 -5.64 12.28
C LEU A 20 -2.69 -6.46 12.91
N GLN A 21 -3.10 -7.56 12.27
CA GLN A 21 -4.15 -8.46 12.80
C GLN A 21 -3.74 -9.08 14.13
N LYS A 22 -2.48 -9.53 14.28
CA LYS A 22 -1.94 -10.03 15.56
C LYS A 22 -1.98 -9.00 16.67
N LYS A 23 -1.91 -7.71 16.34
CA LYS A 23 -2.02 -6.59 17.28
C LYS A 23 -3.47 -6.15 17.52
N GLY A 24 -4.47 -6.84 16.96
CA GLY A 24 -5.89 -6.57 17.15
C GLY A 24 -6.46 -5.45 16.29
N TYR A 25 -5.77 -5.05 15.22
CA TYR A 25 -6.34 -4.12 14.24
C TYR A 25 -7.25 -4.87 13.26
N GLU A 26 -8.35 -4.24 12.89
CA GLU A 26 -9.12 -4.61 11.70
C GLU A 26 -8.39 -4.11 10.47
N VAL A 27 -8.29 -4.95 9.45
CA VAL A 27 -7.56 -4.60 8.24
C VAL A 27 -8.43 -4.79 7.02
N ILE A 28 -8.48 -3.76 6.19
CA ILE A 28 -8.98 -3.84 4.82
C ILE A 28 -7.82 -3.64 3.84
N ILE A 29 -7.80 -4.47 2.80
CA ILE A 29 -6.79 -4.43 1.75
C ILE A 29 -7.41 -3.87 0.47
N VAL A 30 -6.70 -2.96 -0.20
CA VAL A 30 -6.94 -2.58 -1.59
C VAL A 30 -5.71 -2.93 -2.42
N ASP A 31 -5.92 -3.69 -3.50
CA ASP A 31 -4.84 -4.09 -4.41
C ASP A 31 -5.39 -4.31 -5.82
N ALA A 32 -4.72 -3.78 -6.82
CA ALA A 32 -5.10 -3.95 -8.23
C ALA A 32 -4.66 -5.30 -8.83
N LEU A 33 -3.92 -6.11 -8.06
CA LEU A 33 -3.40 -7.43 -8.44
C LEU A 33 -2.48 -7.43 -9.67
N PHE A 34 -1.86 -6.29 -10.01
CA PHE A 34 -0.93 -6.22 -11.16
C PHE A 34 0.31 -7.10 -10.98
N ASN A 35 0.86 -7.15 -9.74
CA ASN A 35 2.07 -7.90 -9.39
C ASN A 35 1.86 -8.88 -8.23
N SER A 36 0.62 -9.09 -7.81
CA SER A 36 0.23 -9.92 -6.69
C SER A 36 -0.88 -10.90 -7.09
N ARG A 37 -1.30 -11.72 -6.18
CA ARG A 37 -2.36 -12.71 -6.41
C ARG A 37 -3.34 -12.72 -5.25
N VAL A 38 -4.62 -12.90 -5.55
CA VAL A 38 -5.69 -13.00 -4.54
C VAL A 38 -5.47 -14.13 -3.53
N GLN A 39 -4.75 -15.19 -3.90
CA GLN A 39 -4.39 -16.30 -3.00
C GLN A 39 -3.52 -15.86 -1.80
N ALA A 40 -2.94 -14.66 -1.84
CA ALA A 40 -2.27 -14.09 -0.67
C ALA A 40 -3.23 -13.93 0.52
N LEU A 41 -4.52 -13.70 0.28
CA LEU A 41 -5.55 -13.64 1.33
C LEU A 41 -5.68 -14.95 2.08
N ASP A 42 -5.61 -16.09 1.38
CA ASP A 42 -5.69 -17.42 1.98
C ASP A 42 -4.47 -17.69 2.87
N ALA A 43 -3.29 -17.23 2.44
CA ALA A 43 -2.06 -17.33 3.23
C ALA A 43 -2.11 -16.45 4.48
N ILE A 44 -2.62 -15.22 4.37
CA ILE A 44 -2.81 -14.31 5.51
C ILE A 44 -3.75 -14.96 6.52
N GLU A 45 -4.92 -15.43 6.09
CA GLU A 45 -5.90 -16.09 6.95
C GLU A 45 -5.33 -17.33 7.65
N LYS A 46 -4.58 -18.15 6.91
CA LYS A 46 -3.94 -19.36 7.47
C LYS A 46 -2.94 -19.04 8.60
N ILE A 47 -2.24 -17.91 8.51
CA ILE A 47 -1.19 -17.53 9.46
C ILE A 47 -1.77 -16.73 10.63
N SER A 48 -2.66 -15.79 10.38
CA SER A 48 -3.23 -14.89 11.39
C SER A 48 -4.51 -15.43 12.06
N GLY A 49 -5.19 -16.38 11.39
CA GLY A 49 -6.52 -16.85 11.79
C GLY A 49 -7.66 -15.92 11.38
N ILE A 50 -7.38 -14.83 10.69
CA ILE A 50 -8.37 -13.80 10.31
C ILE A 50 -8.24 -13.51 8.82
N ARG A 51 -9.35 -13.68 8.07
CA ARG A 51 -9.39 -13.23 6.67
C ARG A 51 -9.60 -11.72 6.63
N PRO A 52 -8.70 -10.94 6.02
CA PRO A 52 -8.89 -9.51 5.90
C PRO A 52 -10.02 -9.17 4.91
N GLU A 53 -10.69 -8.05 5.10
CA GLU A 53 -11.52 -7.47 4.05
C GLU A 53 -10.67 -7.13 2.83
N PHE A 54 -11.23 -7.26 1.62
CA PHE A 54 -10.48 -7.05 0.38
C PHE A 54 -11.33 -6.45 -0.73
N GLU A 55 -10.83 -5.40 -1.35
CA GLU A 55 -11.38 -4.87 -2.60
C GLU A 55 -10.28 -4.78 -3.66
N SER A 56 -10.65 -5.17 -4.91
CA SER A 56 -9.72 -5.17 -6.04
C SER A 56 -10.05 -4.03 -6.99
N PHE A 57 -9.22 -2.99 -6.96
CA PHE A 57 -9.27 -1.90 -7.93
C PHE A 57 -7.95 -1.12 -7.97
N ASP A 58 -7.78 -0.32 -9.03
CA ASP A 58 -6.62 0.55 -9.20
C ASP A 58 -6.84 1.90 -8.49
N LEU A 59 -6.03 2.20 -7.49
CA LEU A 59 -6.05 3.46 -6.74
C LEU A 59 -5.71 4.69 -7.59
N ALA A 60 -5.09 4.52 -8.76
CA ALA A 60 -4.92 5.60 -9.71
C ALA A 60 -6.26 6.04 -10.36
N ASN A 61 -7.30 5.22 -10.24
CA ASN A 61 -8.66 5.61 -10.63
C ASN A 61 -9.33 6.41 -9.50
N GLN A 62 -9.39 7.73 -9.66
CA GLN A 62 -9.94 8.66 -8.67
C GLN A 62 -11.40 8.33 -8.29
N SER A 63 -12.24 7.98 -9.26
CA SER A 63 -13.66 7.69 -9.01
C SER A 63 -13.84 6.43 -8.16
N LEU A 64 -13.08 5.36 -8.42
CA LEU A 64 -13.13 4.14 -7.64
C LEU A 64 -12.57 4.35 -6.24
N THR A 65 -11.50 5.15 -6.12
CA THR A 65 -10.91 5.50 -4.83
C THR A 65 -11.88 6.32 -3.98
N ASP A 66 -12.54 7.32 -4.56
CA ASP A 66 -13.54 8.13 -3.87
C ASP A 66 -14.76 7.30 -3.44
N ASP A 67 -15.27 6.42 -4.32
CA ASP A 67 -16.37 5.50 -4.00
C ASP A 67 -15.99 4.56 -2.83
N PHE A 68 -14.79 4.01 -2.85
CA PHE A 68 -14.29 3.16 -1.76
C PHE A 68 -14.33 3.90 -0.42
N PHE A 69 -13.73 5.08 -0.33
CA PHE A 69 -13.69 5.84 0.92
C PHE A 69 -15.08 6.32 1.37
N SER A 70 -16.01 6.54 0.44
CA SER A 70 -17.39 6.90 0.78
C SER A 70 -18.15 5.79 1.51
N ARG A 71 -17.75 4.54 1.31
CA ARG A 71 -18.34 3.33 1.94
C ARG A 71 -17.61 2.87 3.19
N HIS A 72 -16.41 3.41 3.47
CA HIS A 72 -15.53 2.99 4.56
C HIS A 72 -15.13 4.19 5.44
N ASP A 73 -16.09 4.79 6.13
CA ASP A 73 -15.90 5.96 7.01
C ASP A 73 -15.22 5.63 8.35
N ASP A 74 -15.06 4.35 8.64
CA ASP A 74 -14.44 3.80 9.85
C ASP A 74 -12.92 3.63 9.76
N ILE A 75 -12.32 3.87 8.59
CA ILE A 75 -10.85 3.84 8.40
C ILE A 75 -10.19 4.96 9.22
N LYS A 76 -9.20 4.60 10.04
CA LYS A 76 -8.46 5.54 10.92
C LYS A 76 -7.00 5.71 10.56
N GLY A 77 -6.51 4.92 9.61
CA GLY A 77 -5.15 5.04 9.13
C GLY A 77 -4.93 4.23 7.86
N ILE A 78 -3.92 4.62 7.11
CA ILE A 78 -3.54 4.02 5.84
C ILE A 78 -2.07 3.66 5.88
N ILE A 79 -1.72 2.46 5.42
CA ILE A 79 -0.34 2.08 5.10
C ILE A 79 -0.28 1.84 3.60
N HIS A 80 0.44 2.69 2.89
CA HIS A 80 0.48 2.71 1.44
C HIS A 80 1.72 2.01 0.89
N PHE A 81 1.55 0.78 0.36
CA PHE A 81 2.58 -0.01 -0.33
C PHE A 81 2.32 -0.14 -1.83
N ALA A 82 1.11 0.19 -2.30
CA ALA A 82 0.75 0.02 -3.70
C ALA A 82 1.61 0.90 -4.61
N ALA A 83 2.43 0.28 -5.45
CA ALA A 83 3.27 0.97 -6.42
C ALA A 83 3.78 -0.01 -7.49
N HIS A 84 4.06 0.50 -8.68
CA HIS A 84 4.95 -0.16 -9.63
C HIS A 84 6.40 0.04 -9.18
N LYS A 85 7.21 -1.02 -9.13
CA LYS A 85 8.58 -0.96 -8.57
C LYS A 85 9.64 -1.70 -9.39
N ALA A 86 9.32 -2.20 -10.59
CA ALA A 86 10.28 -2.88 -11.44
C ALA A 86 11.22 -1.86 -12.11
N VAL A 87 12.51 -1.87 -11.70
CA VAL A 87 13.50 -0.87 -12.12
C VAL A 87 13.66 -0.81 -13.64
N GLY A 88 13.85 -1.96 -14.30
CA GLY A 88 13.98 -2.01 -15.75
C GLY A 88 12.78 -1.41 -16.48
N GLU A 89 11.58 -1.85 -16.13
CA GLU A 89 10.34 -1.34 -16.74
C GLU A 89 10.15 0.17 -16.49
N SER A 90 10.60 0.69 -15.35
CA SER A 90 10.48 2.13 -15.04
C SER A 90 11.32 3.01 -15.97
N VAL A 91 12.44 2.49 -16.46
CA VAL A 91 13.27 3.17 -17.46
C VAL A 91 12.61 3.17 -18.84
N ASP A 92 12.02 2.04 -19.21
CA ASP A 92 11.35 1.90 -20.52
C ASP A 92 10.00 2.60 -20.58
N GLN A 93 9.28 2.65 -19.45
CA GLN A 93 7.93 3.20 -19.34
C GLN A 93 7.76 4.22 -18.18
N PRO A 94 8.55 5.29 -18.13
CA PRO A 94 8.57 6.21 -16.98
C PRO A 94 7.21 6.86 -16.73
N ILE A 95 6.47 7.23 -17.76
CA ILE A 95 5.16 7.88 -17.62
C ILE A 95 4.14 6.94 -16.94
N LYS A 96 4.16 5.64 -17.27
CA LYS A 96 3.32 4.64 -16.60
C LYS A 96 3.58 4.61 -15.09
N TYR A 97 4.87 4.65 -14.70
CA TYR A 97 5.28 4.65 -13.29
C TYR A 97 4.88 5.93 -12.57
N TYR A 98 5.12 7.09 -13.18
CA TYR A 98 4.68 8.36 -12.61
C TYR A 98 3.16 8.39 -12.42
N ARG A 99 2.39 8.05 -13.44
CA ARG A 99 0.93 8.01 -13.36
C ARG A 99 0.46 7.07 -12.25
N ASN A 100 0.88 5.81 -12.29
CA ASN A 100 0.45 4.85 -11.30
C ASN A 100 0.82 5.26 -9.86
N ASN A 101 2.09 5.61 -9.63
CA ASN A 101 2.59 5.82 -8.28
C ASN A 101 2.19 7.17 -7.69
N LEU A 102 2.11 8.22 -8.52
CA LEU A 102 1.72 9.54 -8.04
C LEU A 102 0.20 9.71 -7.99
N ASP A 103 -0.54 9.29 -9.03
CA ASP A 103 -1.99 9.46 -9.04
C ASP A 103 -2.64 8.64 -7.91
N SER A 104 -2.15 7.42 -7.63
CA SER A 104 -2.65 6.63 -6.50
C SER A 104 -2.43 7.31 -5.15
N LEU A 105 -1.25 7.88 -4.92
CA LEU A 105 -0.96 8.61 -3.69
C LEU A 105 -1.80 9.90 -3.59
N MET A 106 -1.93 10.65 -4.67
CA MET A 106 -2.73 11.89 -4.69
C MET A 106 -4.21 11.61 -4.40
N ASN A 107 -4.79 10.58 -5.05
CA ASN A 107 -6.16 10.16 -4.79
C ASN A 107 -6.39 9.75 -3.32
N ILE A 108 -5.41 9.06 -2.71
CA ILE A 108 -5.45 8.74 -1.28
C ILE A 108 -5.45 10.01 -0.43
N LEU A 109 -4.54 10.94 -0.70
CA LEU A 109 -4.42 12.19 0.09
C LEU A 109 -5.68 13.07 -0.03
N GLU A 110 -6.28 13.16 -1.22
CA GLU A 110 -7.56 13.84 -1.42
C GLU A 110 -8.69 13.16 -0.63
N SER A 111 -8.76 11.83 -0.69
CA SER A 111 -9.74 11.05 0.06
C SER A 111 -9.55 11.17 1.57
N MET A 112 -8.32 11.14 2.08
CA MET A 112 -8.01 11.36 3.49
C MET A 112 -8.55 12.70 3.99
N LYS A 113 -8.36 13.76 3.21
CA LYS A 113 -8.89 15.08 3.53
C LYS A 113 -10.42 15.10 3.49
N LYS A 114 -11.03 14.52 2.48
CA LYS A 114 -12.50 14.51 2.27
C LYS A 114 -13.23 13.71 3.36
N TYR A 115 -12.69 12.55 3.70
CA TYR A 115 -13.31 11.59 4.63
C TYR A 115 -12.71 11.59 6.04
N ASN A 116 -11.86 12.57 6.35
CA ASN A 116 -11.24 12.77 7.69
C ASN A 116 -10.45 11.55 8.20
N VAL A 117 -9.66 10.91 7.33
CA VAL A 117 -8.72 9.85 7.73
C VAL A 117 -7.42 10.49 8.21
N PRO A 118 -7.06 10.36 9.51
CA PRO A 118 -6.03 11.23 10.09
C PRO A 118 -4.59 10.75 9.90
N ASN A 119 -4.36 9.47 9.58
CA ASN A 119 -3.03 8.88 9.65
C ASN A 119 -2.62 8.23 8.34
N LEU A 120 -1.39 8.52 7.89
CA LEU A 120 -0.77 7.87 6.72
C LEU A 120 0.65 7.42 7.06
N VAL A 121 0.96 6.17 6.73
CA VAL A 121 2.33 5.68 6.61
C VAL A 121 2.58 5.39 5.13
N PHE A 122 3.55 6.08 4.55
CA PHE A 122 3.96 5.91 3.15
C PHE A 122 5.25 5.11 3.06
N SER A 123 5.21 4.00 2.33
CA SER A 123 6.42 3.22 2.04
C SER A 123 7.21 3.91 0.94
N SER A 124 8.22 4.66 1.32
CA SER A 124 9.12 5.34 0.40
C SER A 124 10.03 4.35 -0.35
N SER A 125 10.94 4.85 -1.15
CA SER A 125 11.89 4.06 -1.93
C SER A 125 13.26 4.02 -1.26
N CYS A 126 13.92 2.87 -1.27
CA CYS A 126 15.30 2.74 -0.83
C CYS A 126 16.27 3.58 -1.69
N THR A 127 15.88 3.97 -2.89
CA THR A 127 16.68 4.82 -3.77
C THR A 127 16.91 6.24 -3.24
N VAL A 128 16.17 6.68 -2.21
CA VAL A 128 16.40 7.96 -1.54
C VAL A 128 17.78 8.05 -0.88
N TYR A 129 18.39 6.91 -0.57
CA TYR A 129 19.75 6.86 0.00
C TYR A 129 20.86 6.92 -1.06
N GLY A 130 20.52 6.88 -2.35
CA GLY A 130 21.50 6.90 -3.44
C GLY A 130 22.38 5.65 -3.50
N GLN A 131 23.64 5.84 -3.92
CA GLN A 131 24.70 4.81 -3.88
C GLN A 131 25.73 5.21 -2.81
N PRO A 132 25.60 4.72 -1.59
CA PRO A 132 26.58 5.03 -0.54
C PRO A 132 27.92 4.35 -0.81
N ASP A 133 29.01 5.01 -0.41
CA ASP A 133 30.34 4.42 -0.42
C ASP A 133 30.42 3.23 0.53
N ALA A 134 31.40 2.35 0.30
CA ALA A 134 31.59 1.11 1.08
C ALA A 134 31.71 1.33 2.60
N GLU A 135 32.26 2.48 3.02
CA GLU A 135 32.41 2.86 4.43
C GLU A 135 31.09 3.26 5.10
N HIS A 136 30.03 3.59 4.29
CA HIS A 136 28.71 3.93 4.77
C HIS A 136 27.72 2.75 4.68
N LEU A 137 28.21 1.53 4.51
CA LEU A 137 27.42 0.30 4.53
C LEU A 137 27.60 -0.43 5.88
N PRO A 138 26.52 -0.91 6.54
CA PRO A 138 25.10 -0.75 6.14
C PRO A 138 24.62 0.70 6.29
N VAL A 139 23.73 1.10 5.40
CA VAL A 139 23.13 2.46 5.43
C VAL A 139 22.38 2.67 6.75
N SER A 140 22.62 3.78 7.40
CA SER A 140 21.93 4.18 8.63
C SER A 140 21.11 5.46 8.41
N GLU A 141 20.16 5.72 9.29
CA GLU A 141 19.32 6.93 9.27
C GLU A 141 20.02 8.19 9.78
N LYS A 142 21.34 8.14 9.96
CA LYS A 142 22.14 9.26 10.49
C LYS A 142 22.86 10.00 9.39
#